data_d4876236115086d469f06d3799005ed4
#
_entry.id   d4876236115086d469f06d3799005ed4
#
_cell.length_a   1.000
_cell.length_b   1.000
_cell.length_c   1.000
_cell.angle_alpha   90.00
_cell.angle_beta   90.00
_cell.angle_gamma   90.00
#
_symmetry.space_group_name_H-M   'P 1'
#
loop_
_entity.id
_entity.type
_entity.pdbx_description
1 polymer ?
#
loop_
_entity_poly.entity_id
_entity_poly.type
_entity_poly.pdbx_seq_one_letter_code
_entity_poly.pdbx_strand_id
1 'polypeptide(L)'
;MNEKSPLETAARSWAAVVIEAHSDQEDLASWLLMQCGAQGCEVDMLNGSLVRIKATFDSPHMPDETWEKIKSSLEEYGLGESLKSLKRKDVTEEDWLAKWKEGFEPFRVGTKFLICPSWYHDLDKAIDPELPPIDAELSAGRLKIFIDPGMAFGTGLHATTQFCLRAMESFPPKGKVLDVGTGSGILAIAACMLQPASEIVAVDTDPVAVDYARRDFELNGVDGRIELIEGSTETVKGRRFDVLLSNLTCEDIVALLPDYSALLNSEAVVLCAGILAERLPLLEKALVGHPLRIIQSETVGQWVGLVLQKA
;
A
#
# COMPACT_ATOMS: atom_id res chain seq x y z
N MET A 1 -12.25 -40.70 11.38
CA MET A 1 -12.54 -40.21 10.01
C MET A 1 -12.49 -38.68 10.10
N ASN A 2 -11.33 -38.13 9.74
CA ASN A 2 -11.13 -36.68 9.72
C ASN A 2 -11.61 -36.16 8.36
N GLU A 3 -12.70 -35.47 8.35
CA GLU A 3 -13.11 -34.66 7.18
C GLU A 3 -12.17 -33.46 7.06
N LYS A 4 -11.34 -33.49 6.02
CA LYS A 4 -10.55 -32.32 5.59
C LYS A 4 -11.51 -31.24 5.14
N SER A 5 -11.37 -30.05 5.71
CA SER A 5 -12.05 -28.83 5.31
C SER A 5 -11.84 -28.55 3.81
N PRO A 6 -12.87 -28.19 3.04
CA PRO A 6 -12.75 -27.89 1.60
C PRO A 6 -12.42 -26.42 1.36
N LEU A 7 -11.19 -26.00 1.71
CA LEU A 7 -10.62 -24.73 1.29
C LEU A 7 -9.14 -24.91 0.91
N GLU A 8 -8.87 -25.88 0.05
CA GLU A 8 -7.72 -25.79 -0.86
C GLU A 8 -8.16 -24.84 -1.98
N THR A 9 -8.02 -23.52 -1.76
CA THR A 9 -8.05 -22.56 -2.85
C THR A 9 -6.88 -22.89 -3.75
N ALA A 10 -7.17 -23.27 -5.00
CA ALA A 10 -6.14 -23.45 -6.01
C ALA A 10 -5.26 -22.18 -6.02
N ALA A 11 -3.93 -22.36 -5.94
CA ALA A 11 -2.97 -21.26 -5.98
C ALA A 11 -3.30 -20.34 -7.16
N ARG A 12 -3.51 -19.06 -6.91
CA ARG A 12 -3.77 -18.09 -7.97
C ARG A 12 -2.55 -18.02 -8.88
N SER A 13 -2.77 -17.98 -10.17
CA SER A 13 -1.71 -17.82 -11.17
C SER A 13 -2.01 -16.56 -11.96
N TRP A 14 -0.95 -15.80 -12.28
CA TRP A 14 -1.01 -14.59 -13.09
C TRP A 14 -0.13 -14.75 -14.33
N ALA A 15 -0.51 -14.06 -15.39
CA ALA A 15 0.39 -13.88 -16.51
C ALA A 15 1.29 -12.67 -16.24
N ALA A 16 2.57 -12.80 -16.53
CA ALA A 16 3.51 -11.70 -16.51
C ALA A 16 4.13 -11.49 -17.90
N VAL A 17 4.37 -10.23 -18.22
CA VAL A 17 5.14 -9.80 -19.38
C VAL A 17 6.45 -9.23 -18.90
N VAL A 18 7.54 -9.69 -19.48
CA VAL A 18 8.89 -9.17 -19.19
C VAL A 18 9.44 -8.57 -20.45
N ILE A 19 9.91 -7.32 -20.36
CA ILE A 19 10.64 -6.63 -21.44
C ILE A 19 11.91 -5.99 -20.87
N GLU A 20 12.89 -5.75 -21.74
CA GLU A 20 14.05 -4.91 -21.44
C GLU A 20 13.94 -3.64 -22.28
N ALA A 21 14.21 -2.50 -21.65
CA ALA A 21 14.13 -1.19 -22.27
C ALA A 21 15.33 -0.33 -21.83
N HIS A 22 15.60 0.75 -22.54
CA HIS A 22 16.51 1.78 -22.06
C HIS A 22 15.93 2.47 -20.83
N SER A 23 16.78 2.88 -19.90
CA SER A 23 16.35 3.52 -18.65
C SER A 23 15.61 4.85 -18.84
N ASP A 24 15.85 5.55 -19.96
CA ASP A 24 15.10 6.75 -20.34
C ASP A 24 13.72 6.45 -20.96
N GLN A 25 13.44 5.19 -21.26
CA GLN A 25 12.17 4.69 -21.81
C GLN A 25 11.34 3.93 -20.77
N GLU A 26 11.83 3.81 -19.52
CA GLU A 26 11.20 3.04 -18.45
C GLU A 26 9.75 3.48 -18.18
N ASP A 27 9.55 4.79 -17.99
CA ASP A 27 8.23 5.35 -17.69
C ASP A 27 7.23 5.09 -18.82
N LEU A 28 7.68 5.30 -20.07
CA LEU A 28 6.84 5.07 -21.25
C LEU A 28 6.47 3.59 -21.40
N ALA A 29 7.45 2.69 -21.23
CA ALA A 29 7.23 1.27 -21.34
C ALA A 29 6.28 0.74 -20.24
N SER A 30 6.49 1.17 -19.01
CA SER A 30 5.63 0.84 -17.88
C SER A 30 4.20 1.36 -18.08
N TRP A 31 4.06 2.61 -18.52
CA TRP A 31 2.76 3.19 -18.83
C TRP A 31 2.02 2.42 -19.92
N LEU A 32 2.70 2.05 -21.02
CA LEU A 32 2.09 1.26 -22.10
C LEU A 32 1.59 -0.09 -21.61
N LEU A 33 2.38 -0.80 -20.80
CA LEU A 33 1.96 -2.07 -20.23
C LEU A 33 0.74 -1.94 -19.33
N MET A 34 0.66 -0.85 -18.52
CA MET A 34 -0.53 -0.52 -17.72
C MET A 34 -1.75 -0.23 -18.62
N GLN A 35 -1.59 0.51 -19.73
CA GLN A 35 -2.68 0.76 -20.70
C GLN A 35 -3.13 -0.53 -21.42
N CYS A 36 -2.29 -1.55 -21.45
CA CYS A 36 -2.65 -2.87 -21.93
C CYS A 36 -3.33 -3.76 -20.87
N GLY A 37 -3.53 -3.25 -19.66
CA GLY A 37 -4.26 -3.93 -18.57
C GLY A 37 -3.37 -4.58 -17.53
N ALA A 38 -2.08 -4.20 -17.46
CA ALA A 38 -1.23 -4.63 -16.35
C ALA A 38 -1.72 -4.00 -15.03
N GLN A 39 -1.68 -4.78 -13.96
CA GLN A 39 -2.04 -4.34 -12.61
C GLN A 39 -0.89 -3.61 -11.91
N GLY A 40 0.34 -3.81 -12.38
CA GLY A 40 1.54 -3.17 -11.87
C GLY A 40 2.76 -3.56 -12.67
N CYS A 41 3.84 -2.75 -12.52
CA CYS A 41 5.14 -3.01 -13.12
C CYS A 41 6.21 -3.03 -12.02
N GLU A 42 7.07 -4.06 -12.06
CA GLU A 42 8.30 -4.17 -11.30
C GLU A 42 9.47 -3.80 -12.22
N VAL A 43 10.38 -2.94 -11.78
CA VAL A 43 11.51 -2.50 -12.60
C VAL A 43 12.82 -2.85 -11.89
N ASP A 44 13.65 -3.63 -12.59
CA ASP A 44 14.98 -4.01 -12.15
C ASP A 44 16.04 -3.32 -13.02
N MET A 45 17.00 -2.63 -12.41
CA MET A 45 18.16 -2.11 -13.13
C MET A 45 19.09 -3.26 -13.52
N LEU A 46 19.31 -3.46 -14.82
CA LEU A 46 20.23 -4.48 -15.31
C LEU A 46 21.68 -3.96 -15.40
N ASN A 47 21.81 -2.73 -15.90
CA ASN A 47 23.09 -1.98 -15.96
C ASN A 47 22.73 -0.49 -16.10
N GLY A 48 23.73 0.39 -16.11
CA GLY A 48 23.51 1.85 -16.07
C GLY A 48 22.65 2.45 -17.20
N SER A 49 22.23 1.66 -18.19
CA SER A 49 21.43 2.13 -19.32
C SER A 49 20.24 1.21 -19.69
N LEU A 50 20.13 0.03 -19.08
CA LEU A 50 19.07 -0.94 -19.36
C LEU A 50 18.33 -1.30 -18.10
N VAL A 51 17.01 -1.34 -18.19
CA VAL A 51 16.09 -1.81 -17.17
C VAL A 51 15.31 -3.02 -17.68
N ARG A 52 14.95 -3.91 -16.75
CA ARG A 52 13.98 -4.98 -16.99
C ARG A 52 12.68 -4.58 -16.34
N ILE A 53 11.61 -4.57 -17.13
CA ILE A 53 10.26 -4.26 -16.67
C ILE A 53 9.46 -5.55 -16.70
N LYS A 54 8.87 -5.91 -15.57
CA LYS A 54 7.96 -7.04 -15.42
C LYS A 54 6.58 -6.51 -15.07
N ALA A 55 5.63 -6.68 -15.97
CA ALA A 55 4.25 -6.28 -15.78
C ALA A 55 3.37 -7.50 -15.48
N THR A 56 2.52 -7.41 -14.47
CA THR A 56 1.59 -8.48 -14.06
C THR A 56 0.17 -8.19 -14.52
N PHE A 57 -0.54 -9.23 -14.96
CA PHE A 57 -1.91 -9.17 -15.49
C PHE A 57 -2.80 -10.08 -14.66
N ASP A 58 -4.00 -9.62 -14.31
CA ASP A 58 -4.99 -10.38 -13.53
C ASP A 58 -5.67 -11.45 -14.40
N SER A 59 -4.88 -12.40 -14.87
CA SER A 59 -5.35 -13.56 -15.63
C SER A 59 -4.32 -14.67 -15.53
N PRO A 60 -4.71 -15.91 -15.23
CA PRO A 60 -3.81 -17.07 -15.22
C PRO A 60 -3.17 -17.33 -16.60
N HIS A 61 -3.85 -16.92 -17.66
CA HIS A 61 -3.31 -16.98 -19.03
C HIS A 61 -3.60 -15.67 -19.73
N MET A 62 -2.57 -15.04 -20.25
CA MET A 62 -2.73 -13.81 -21.04
C MET A 62 -3.47 -14.12 -22.34
N PRO A 63 -4.60 -13.47 -22.64
CA PRO A 63 -5.29 -13.60 -23.92
C PRO A 63 -4.36 -13.20 -25.08
N ASP A 64 -4.45 -13.90 -26.21
CA ASP A 64 -3.64 -13.58 -27.39
C ASP A 64 -3.93 -12.17 -27.92
N GLU A 65 -5.15 -11.67 -27.75
CA GLU A 65 -5.53 -10.29 -28.08
C GLU A 65 -4.74 -9.26 -27.25
N THR A 66 -4.61 -9.47 -25.94
CA THR A 66 -3.79 -8.61 -25.07
C THR A 66 -2.32 -8.68 -25.45
N TRP A 67 -1.83 -9.86 -25.78
CA TRP A 67 -0.44 -10.07 -26.24
C TRP A 67 -0.14 -9.31 -27.54
N GLU A 68 -1.02 -9.39 -28.54
CA GLU A 68 -0.86 -8.65 -29.79
C GLU A 68 -1.03 -7.13 -29.58
N LYS A 69 -1.91 -6.71 -28.68
CA LYS A 69 -2.06 -5.30 -28.29
C LYS A 69 -0.75 -4.75 -27.68
N ILE A 70 -0.08 -5.51 -26.81
CA ILE A 70 1.20 -5.11 -26.22
C ILE A 70 2.25 -4.92 -27.32
N LYS A 71 2.39 -5.87 -28.24
CA LYS A 71 3.35 -5.78 -29.33
C LYS A 71 3.11 -4.55 -30.21
N SER A 72 1.87 -4.38 -30.66
CA SER A 72 1.50 -3.23 -31.51
C SER A 72 1.73 -1.89 -30.81
N SER A 73 1.41 -1.80 -29.52
CA SER A 73 1.66 -0.58 -28.74
C SER A 73 3.16 -0.29 -28.59
N LEU A 74 3.98 -1.29 -28.31
CA LEU A 74 5.44 -1.10 -28.23
C LEU A 74 6.03 -0.64 -29.56
N GLU A 75 5.55 -1.15 -30.70
CA GLU A 75 5.98 -0.70 -32.02
C GLU A 75 5.54 0.73 -32.32
N GLU A 76 4.26 1.04 -32.08
CA GLU A 76 3.65 2.36 -32.35
C GLU A 76 4.36 3.49 -31.59
N TYR A 77 4.78 3.23 -30.35
CA TYR A 77 5.43 4.23 -29.51
C TYR A 77 6.97 4.19 -29.56
N GLY A 78 7.54 3.50 -30.55
CA GLY A 78 8.98 3.51 -30.80
C GLY A 78 9.81 2.61 -29.88
N LEU A 79 9.17 1.68 -29.17
CA LEU A 79 9.82 0.69 -28.29
C LEU A 79 10.03 -0.67 -28.99
N GLY A 80 10.12 -0.70 -30.30
CA GLY A 80 10.27 -1.93 -31.08
C GLY A 80 11.51 -2.77 -30.70
N GLU A 81 12.59 -2.15 -30.21
CA GLU A 81 13.75 -2.88 -29.71
C GLU A 81 13.41 -3.76 -28.49
N SER A 82 12.48 -3.32 -27.63
CA SER A 82 12.01 -4.07 -26.46
C SER A 82 11.29 -5.38 -26.84
N LEU A 83 10.77 -5.47 -28.08
CA LEU A 83 10.15 -6.72 -28.59
C LEU A 83 11.14 -7.89 -28.64
N LYS A 84 12.44 -7.62 -28.79
CA LYS A 84 13.47 -8.66 -28.82
C LYS A 84 13.60 -9.40 -27.49
N SER A 85 13.28 -8.73 -26.40
CA SER A 85 13.32 -9.26 -25.04
C SER A 85 11.93 -9.66 -24.51
N LEU A 86 10.85 -9.33 -25.25
CA LEU A 86 9.48 -9.57 -24.85
C LEU A 86 9.21 -11.04 -24.57
N LYS A 87 8.87 -11.37 -23.35
CA LYS A 87 8.57 -12.72 -22.89
C LYS A 87 7.28 -12.75 -22.10
N ARG A 88 6.52 -13.80 -22.31
CA ARG A 88 5.37 -14.17 -21.48
C ARG A 88 5.85 -15.18 -20.44
N LYS A 89 5.43 -15.00 -19.19
CA LYS A 89 5.67 -15.94 -18.10
C LYS A 89 4.37 -16.18 -17.37
N ASP A 90 4.12 -17.41 -16.99
CA ASP A 90 3.12 -17.73 -15.99
C ASP A 90 3.80 -17.62 -14.62
N VAL A 91 3.17 -16.92 -13.69
CA VAL A 91 3.66 -16.68 -12.32
C VAL A 91 2.65 -17.30 -11.38
N THR A 92 3.09 -18.22 -10.53
CA THR A 92 2.28 -18.80 -9.46
C THR A 92 2.42 -17.97 -8.18
N GLU A 93 1.41 -17.99 -7.33
CA GLU A 93 1.41 -17.33 -6.02
C GLU A 93 2.62 -17.75 -5.17
N GLU A 94 2.98 -19.03 -5.24
CA GLU A 94 4.12 -19.59 -4.52
C GLU A 94 5.47 -18.99 -4.96
N ASP A 95 5.67 -18.79 -6.28
CA ASP A 95 6.92 -18.20 -6.81
C ASP A 95 7.06 -16.72 -6.42
N TRP A 96 5.94 -16.03 -6.32
CA TRP A 96 5.91 -14.62 -5.97
C TRP A 96 6.19 -14.43 -4.47
N LEU A 97 5.53 -15.19 -3.61
CA LEU A 97 5.73 -15.21 -2.16
C LEU A 97 7.17 -15.64 -1.80
N ALA A 98 7.74 -16.63 -2.49
CA ALA A 98 9.12 -17.05 -2.26
C ALA A 98 10.12 -15.92 -2.54
N LYS A 99 9.95 -15.21 -3.67
CA LYS A 99 10.82 -14.10 -4.04
C LYS A 99 10.70 -12.89 -3.09
N TRP A 100 9.49 -12.63 -2.57
CA TRP A 100 9.28 -11.60 -1.55
C TRP A 100 9.90 -11.97 -0.21
N LYS A 101 9.83 -13.25 0.18
CA LYS A 101 10.45 -13.74 1.41
C LYS A 101 11.97 -13.55 1.42
N GLU A 102 12.63 -13.67 0.27
CA GLU A 102 14.08 -13.51 0.14
C GLU A 102 14.59 -12.08 0.40
N GLY A 103 13.74 -11.05 0.28
CA GLY A 103 14.16 -9.65 0.35
C GLY A 103 13.43 -8.78 1.38
N PHE A 104 12.41 -9.30 2.07
CA PHE A 104 11.61 -8.50 2.99
C PHE A 104 11.91 -8.87 4.45
N GLU A 105 12.84 -8.15 5.06
CA GLU A 105 13.21 -8.30 6.46
C GLU A 105 12.47 -7.29 7.36
N PRO A 106 12.33 -7.56 8.67
CA PRO A 106 11.80 -6.58 9.62
C PRO A 106 12.60 -5.30 9.64
N PHE A 107 11.92 -4.15 9.59
CA PHE A 107 12.57 -2.85 9.58
C PHE A 107 11.89 -1.83 10.49
N ARG A 108 12.67 -0.86 10.97
CA ARG A 108 12.21 0.20 11.86
C ARG A 108 11.54 1.33 11.08
N VAL A 109 10.43 1.86 11.61
CA VAL A 109 9.84 3.12 11.17
C VAL A 109 9.68 4.03 12.37
N GLY A 110 10.24 5.23 12.28
CA GLY A 110 10.28 6.15 13.42
C GLY A 110 10.95 5.55 14.65
N THR A 111 10.47 5.93 15.82
CA THR A 111 10.96 5.45 17.11
C THR A 111 10.09 4.35 17.72
N LYS A 112 8.83 4.24 17.28
CA LYS A 112 7.80 3.38 17.92
C LYS A 112 7.52 2.10 17.17
N PHE A 113 7.74 2.03 15.87
CA PHE A 113 7.26 0.91 15.06
C PHE A 113 8.39 0.00 14.57
N LEU A 114 8.10 -1.28 14.50
CA LEU A 114 8.83 -2.29 13.77
C LEU A 114 7.85 -3.00 12.84
N ILE A 115 8.06 -2.86 11.54
CA ILE A 115 7.25 -3.52 10.52
C ILE A 115 7.87 -4.87 10.23
N CYS A 116 7.07 -5.91 10.33
CA CYS A 116 7.50 -7.29 10.17
C CYS A 116 6.64 -7.95 9.10
N PRO A 117 7.22 -8.69 8.15
CA PRO A 117 6.46 -9.58 7.30
C PRO A 117 5.69 -10.63 8.11
N SER A 118 4.54 -11.08 7.59
CA SER A 118 3.63 -12.02 8.26
C SER A 118 4.32 -13.31 8.71
N TRP A 119 5.28 -13.82 7.92
CA TRP A 119 6.03 -15.04 8.25
C TRP A 119 6.96 -14.91 9.47
N TYR A 120 7.21 -13.70 9.98
CA TYR A 120 7.90 -13.48 11.24
C TYR A 120 6.98 -13.57 12.47
N HIS A 121 5.66 -13.60 12.29
CA HIS A 121 4.70 -13.68 13.39
C HIS A 121 4.81 -15.02 14.16
N ASP A 122 5.07 -16.11 13.46
CA ASP A 122 5.06 -17.47 14.00
C ASP A 122 6.45 -17.99 14.43
N LEU A 123 7.49 -17.15 14.42
CA LEU A 123 8.84 -17.55 14.84
C LEU A 123 8.91 -18.02 16.31
N ASP A 124 7.99 -17.55 17.17
CA ASP A 124 7.83 -18.11 18.52
C ASP A 124 7.25 -19.54 18.50
N LYS A 125 6.74 -20.02 17.35
CA LYS A 125 6.15 -21.35 17.14
C LYS A 125 6.93 -22.26 16.19
N ALA A 126 8.18 -21.87 15.80
CA ALA A 126 9.10 -22.67 14.98
C ALA A 126 8.54 -23.14 13.62
N ILE A 127 7.88 -22.23 12.85
CA ILE A 127 7.29 -22.60 11.56
C ILE A 127 8.31 -22.58 10.42
N ASP A 128 9.34 -21.77 10.50
CA ASP A 128 10.42 -21.76 9.51
C ASP A 128 11.78 -21.68 10.20
N PRO A 129 12.48 -22.81 10.38
CA PRO A 129 13.79 -22.82 11.05
C PRO A 129 14.91 -22.15 10.23
N GLU A 130 14.66 -21.78 8.98
CA GLU A 130 15.61 -21.10 8.10
C GLU A 130 15.58 -19.57 8.26
N LEU A 131 14.51 -19.02 8.84
CA LEU A 131 14.43 -17.58 9.09
C LEU A 131 15.20 -17.18 10.35
N PRO A 132 16.03 -16.14 10.29
CA PRO A 132 16.68 -15.63 11.49
C PRO A 132 15.63 -15.02 12.45
N PRO A 133 15.82 -15.17 13.77
CA PRO A 133 14.95 -14.52 14.75
C PRO A 133 15.02 -13.01 14.59
N ILE A 134 13.91 -12.31 14.90
CA ILE A 134 13.92 -10.85 14.93
C ILE A 134 14.96 -10.42 15.97
N ASP A 135 15.92 -9.60 15.52
CA ASP A 135 16.96 -9.06 16.39
C ASP A 135 16.34 -8.34 17.60
N ALA A 136 16.78 -8.73 18.79
CA ALA A 136 16.28 -8.18 20.04
C ALA A 136 16.55 -6.68 20.17
N GLU A 137 17.69 -6.19 19.67
CA GLU A 137 18.02 -4.77 19.64
C GLU A 137 17.13 -4.03 18.64
N LEU A 138 16.84 -4.65 17.49
CA LEU A 138 15.93 -4.10 16.47
C LEU A 138 14.52 -3.90 17.03
N SER A 139 14.04 -4.83 17.86
CA SER A 139 12.66 -4.88 18.38
C SER A 139 12.48 -4.13 19.71
N ALA A 140 13.56 -3.78 20.42
CA ALA A 140 13.49 -3.23 21.77
C ALA A 140 12.58 -1.99 21.87
N GLY A 141 11.54 -2.10 22.71
CA GLY A 141 10.59 -1.01 23.00
C GLY A 141 9.70 -0.59 21.83
N ARG A 142 9.60 -1.40 20.76
CA ARG A 142 8.80 -1.09 19.57
C ARG A 142 7.53 -1.92 19.48
N LEU A 143 6.51 -1.33 18.89
CA LEU A 143 5.27 -1.99 18.50
C LEU A 143 5.56 -2.76 17.21
N LYS A 144 5.44 -4.08 17.26
CA LYS A 144 5.60 -4.95 16.09
C LYS A 144 4.29 -4.96 15.31
N ILE A 145 4.33 -4.60 14.05
CA ILE A 145 3.20 -4.66 13.13
C ILE A 145 3.53 -5.73 12.09
N PHE A 146 2.75 -6.78 12.04
CA PHE A 146 2.88 -7.85 11.06
C PHE A 146 1.99 -7.57 9.86
N ILE A 147 2.56 -7.59 8.67
CA ILE A 147 1.86 -7.34 7.41
C ILE A 147 2.11 -8.50 6.46
N ASP A 148 1.07 -8.99 5.83
CA ASP A 148 1.20 -9.90 4.71
C ASP A 148 1.50 -9.08 3.44
N PRO A 149 2.72 -9.15 2.87
CA PRO A 149 3.05 -8.43 1.65
C PRO A 149 2.38 -9.09 0.44
N GLY A 150 1.08 -8.91 0.33
CA GLY A 150 0.25 -9.40 -0.74
C GLY A 150 0.00 -8.37 -1.85
N MET A 151 -1.14 -8.49 -2.52
CA MET A 151 -1.57 -7.61 -3.62
C MET A 151 -2.06 -6.23 -3.14
N ALA A 152 -2.32 -6.04 -1.83
CA ALA A 152 -2.77 -4.77 -1.30
C ALA A 152 -1.60 -3.79 -1.12
N PHE A 153 -1.85 -2.50 -1.40
CA PHE A 153 -0.90 -1.43 -1.08
C PHE A 153 -0.75 -1.28 0.44
N GLY A 154 0.47 -0.93 0.89
CA GLY A 154 0.69 -0.64 2.32
C GLY A 154 1.61 -1.61 3.05
N THR A 155 2.63 -2.16 2.39
CA THR A 155 3.66 -3.03 3.02
C THR A 155 4.54 -2.31 4.06
N GLY A 156 4.40 -0.98 4.19
CA GLY A 156 5.24 -0.15 5.06
C GLY A 156 6.57 0.30 4.45
N LEU A 157 7.00 -0.27 3.32
CA LEU A 157 8.27 0.10 2.66
C LEU A 157 8.21 1.48 2.00
N HIS A 158 7.04 1.86 1.49
CA HIS A 158 6.90 3.10 0.76
C HIS A 158 7.06 4.33 1.66
N ALA A 159 7.73 5.37 1.15
CA ALA A 159 8.03 6.60 1.89
C ALA A 159 6.78 7.28 2.47
N THR A 160 5.64 7.21 1.76
CA THR A 160 4.37 7.80 2.18
C THR A 160 3.76 7.09 3.38
N THR A 161 3.80 5.75 3.42
CA THR A 161 3.36 4.97 4.58
C THR A 161 4.24 5.26 5.78
N GLN A 162 5.56 5.31 5.59
CA GLN A 162 6.51 5.63 6.65
C GLN A 162 6.30 7.04 7.20
N PHE A 163 5.96 8.02 6.35
CA PHE A 163 5.60 9.36 6.80
C PHE A 163 4.41 9.31 7.75
N CYS A 164 3.29 8.67 7.35
CA CYS A 164 2.09 8.58 8.19
C CYS A 164 2.40 7.91 9.55
N LEU A 165 3.17 6.83 9.55
CA LEU A 165 3.60 6.15 10.78
C LEU A 165 4.43 7.08 11.68
N ARG A 166 5.42 7.80 11.15
CA ARG A 166 6.21 8.78 11.93
C ARG A 166 5.36 9.94 12.41
N ALA A 167 4.45 10.44 11.57
CA ALA A 167 3.55 11.53 11.93
C ALA A 167 2.64 11.16 13.13
N MET A 168 2.17 9.90 13.22
CA MET A 168 1.39 9.42 14.37
C MET A 168 2.17 9.47 15.70
N GLU A 169 3.51 9.41 15.66
CA GLU A 169 4.31 9.54 16.89
C GLU A 169 4.24 10.96 17.46
N SER A 170 4.19 11.99 16.59
CA SER A 170 4.10 13.41 16.93
C SER A 170 2.67 13.88 17.11
N PHE A 171 1.74 13.30 16.36
CA PHE A 171 0.29 13.55 16.39
C PHE A 171 -0.47 12.28 16.73
N PRO A 172 -0.43 11.81 17.98
CA PRO A 172 -1.01 10.52 18.37
C PRO A 172 -2.51 10.43 18.01
N PRO A 173 -2.95 9.33 17.39
CA PRO A 173 -4.32 9.14 16.90
C PRO A 173 -5.29 8.85 18.06
N LYS A 174 -5.61 9.87 18.88
CA LYS A 174 -6.50 9.79 20.05
C LYS A 174 -7.94 10.03 19.65
N GLY A 175 -8.87 9.40 20.39
CA GLY A 175 -10.31 9.58 20.19
C GLY A 175 -10.84 8.71 19.06
N LYS A 176 -11.62 9.29 18.17
CA LYS A 176 -12.18 8.60 17.00
C LYS A 176 -11.30 8.79 15.78
N VAL A 177 -10.85 7.70 15.21
CA VAL A 177 -9.91 7.68 14.10
C VAL A 177 -10.59 7.09 12.86
N LEU A 178 -10.41 7.71 11.71
CA LEU A 178 -10.83 7.20 10.41
C LEU A 178 -9.59 6.98 9.53
N ASP A 179 -9.44 5.78 8.99
CA ASP A 179 -8.43 5.44 7.98
C ASP A 179 -9.13 5.27 6.64
N VAL A 180 -8.87 6.15 5.68
CA VAL A 180 -9.51 6.21 4.35
C VAL A 180 -8.57 5.66 3.29
N GLY A 181 -9.01 4.63 2.57
CA GLY A 181 -8.15 3.84 1.69
C GLY A 181 -7.16 3.03 2.50
N THR A 182 -7.68 2.17 3.39
CA THR A 182 -6.86 1.50 4.40
C THR A 182 -5.84 0.52 3.82
N GLY A 183 -6.08 -0.01 2.60
CA GLY A 183 -5.19 -0.97 1.95
C GLY A 183 -4.96 -2.22 2.79
N SER A 184 -3.71 -2.50 3.16
CA SER A 184 -3.35 -3.58 4.10
C SER A 184 -3.82 -3.35 5.54
N GLY A 185 -4.33 -2.16 5.85
CA GLY A 185 -4.72 -1.78 7.20
C GLY A 185 -3.56 -1.32 8.11
N ILE A 186 -2.36 -1.18 7.59
CA ILE A 186 -1.16 -0.87 8.39
C ILE A 186 -1.31 0.39 9.24
N LEU A 187 -1.96 1.45 8.72
CA LEU A 187 -2.15 2.69 9.47
C LEU A 187 -3.20 2.53 10.58
N ALA A 188 -4.29 1.83 10.30
CA ALA A 188 -5.31 1.49 11.30
C ALA A 188 -4.72 0.61 12.42
N ILE A 189 -3.92 -0.41 12.08
CA ILE A 189 -3.20 -1.27 13.04
C ILE A 189 -2.27 -0.42 13.91
N ALA A 190 -1.44 0.43 13.29
CA ALA A 190 -0.51 1.31 13.99
C ALA A 190 -1.24 2.25 14.97
N ALA A 191 -2.34 2.85 14.54
CA ALA A 191 -3.18 3.71 15.36
C ALA A 191 -3.76 2.95 16.55
N CYS A 192 -4.28 1.74 16.32
CA CYS A 192 -4.85 0.87 17.34
C CYS A 192 -3.81 0.45 18.40
N MET A 193 -2.60 0.10 17.98
CA MET A 193 -1.52 -0.30 18.88
C MET A 193 -0.95 0.89 19.66
N LEU A 194 -0.79 2.05 19.00
CA LEU A 194 -0.21 3.25 19.61
C LEU A 194 -1.17 3.87 20.64
N GLN A 195 -2.49 3.82 20.38
CA GLN A 195 -3.53 4.39 21.23
C GLN A 195 -4.66 3.36 21.47
N PRO A 196 -4.45 2.41 22.42
CA PRO A 196 -5.40 1.33 22.66
C PRO A 196 -6.82 1.75 23.05
N ALA A 197 -7.01 2.97 23.53
CA ALA A 197 -8.31 3.52 23.91
C ALA A 197 -9.08 4.21 22.78
N SER A 198 -8.48 4.31 21.58
CA SER A 198 -9.12 4.96 20.43
C SER A 198 -10.13 4.03 19.75
N GLU A 199 -11.21 4.63 19.23
CA GLU A 199 -12.20 3.97 18.36
C GLU A 199 -11.73 4.13 16.91
N ILE A 200 -11.46 3.04 16.23
CA ILE A 200 -10.88 3.07 14.89
C ILE A 200 -11.84 2.49 13.87
N VAL A 201 -12.04 3.24 12.80
CA VAL A 201 -12.79 2.84 11.62
C VAL A 201 -11.84 2.88 10.43
N ALA A 202 -11.81 1.82 9.65
CA ALA A 202 -11.04 1.68 8.43
C ALA A 202 -11.97 1.42 7.25
N VAL A 203 -11.80 2.16 6.15
CA VAL A 203 -12.62 2.00 4.96
C VAL A 203 -11.74 1.82 3.72
N ASP A 204 -12.18 0.97 2.80
CA ASP A 204 -11.59 0.82 1.48
C ASP A 204 -12.64 0.43 0.45
N THR A 205 -12.54 0.96 -0.74
CA THR A 205 -13.48 0.67 -1.84
C THR A 205 -13.15 -0.64 -2.57
N ASP A 206 -11.93 -1.13 -2.42
CA ASP A 206 -11.49 -2.37 -3.04
C ASP A 206 -11.78 -3.57 -2.09
N PRO A 207 -12.69 -4.48 -2.47
CA PRO A 207 -12.98 -5.67 -1.66
C PRO A 207 -11.74 -6.55 -1.43
N VAL A 208 -10.77 -6.54 -2.34
CA VAL A 208 -9.50 -7.28 -2.18
C VAL A 208 -8.68 -6.65 -1.05
N ALA A 209 -8.57 -5.32 -1.01
CA ALA A 209 -7.90 -4.61 0.08
C ALA A 209 -8.59 -4.85 1.42
N VAL A 210 -9.93 -4.84 1.47
CA VAL A 210 -10.72 -5.16 2.68
C VAL A 210 -10.41 -6.56 3.20
N ASP A 211 -10.28 -7.54 2.31
CA ASP A 211 -9.94 -8.92 2.72
C ASP A 211 -8.49 -9.03 3.24
N TYR A 212 -7.53 -8.31 2.66
CA TYR A 212 -6.17 -8.23 3.17
C TYR A 212 -6.12 -7.53 4.54
N ALA A 213 -6.77 -6.37 4.67
CA ALA A 213 -6.83 -5.66 5.94
C ALA A 213 -7.43 -6.53 7.06
N ARG A 214 -8.48 -7.29 6.78
CA ARG A 214 -9.10 -8.20 7.76
C ARG A 214 -8.11 -9.25 8.26
N ARG A 215 -7.35 -9.89 7.35
CA ARG A 215 -6.31 -10.88 7.71
C ARG A 215 -5.19 -10.26 8.53
N ASP A 216 -4.73 -9.07 8.15
CA ASP A 216 -3.69 -8.36 8.88
C ASP A 216 -4.18 -7.87 10.25
N PHE A 217 -5.47 -7.53 10.41
CA PHE A 217 -6.06 -7.24 11.72
C PHE A 217 -6.09 -8.46 12.63
N GLU A 218 -6.50 -9.63 12.09
CA GLU A 218 -6.45 -10.91 12.80
C GLU A 218 -5.02 -11.27 13.19
N LEU A 219 -4.06 -11.15 12.26
CA LEU A 219 -2.65 -11.44 12.48
C LEU A 219 -2.05 -10.60 13.61
N ASN A 220 -2.48 -9.35 13.74
CA ASN A 220 -2.03 -8.43 14.79
C ASN A 220 -2.90 -8.45 16.05
N GLY A 221 -3.96 -9.26 16.12
CA GLY A 221 -4.87 -9.37 17.25
C GLY A 221 -5.65 -8.08 17.53
N VAL A 222 -6.00 -7.33 16.48
CA VAL A 222 -6.74 -6.07 16.55
C VAL A 222 -8.09 -6.10 15.81
N ASP A 223 -8.49 -7.22 15.25
CA ASP A 223 -9.73 -7.43 14.49
C ASP A 223 -11.00 -7.05 15.26
N GLY A 224 -11.05 -7.33 16.57
CA GLY A 224 -12.16 -6.91 17.44
C GLY A 224 -12.13 -5.45 17.88
N ARG A 225 -11.16 -4.65 17.41
CA ARG A 225 -10.92 -3.26 17.86
C ARG A 225 -10.96 -2.24 16.72
N ILE A 226 -10.98 -2.70 15.49
CA ILE A 226 -11.05 -1.86 14.27
C ILE A 226 -12.31 -2.25 13.52
N GLU A 227 -13.19 -1.28 13.31
CA GLU A 227 -14.37 -1.45 12.45
C GLU A 227 -13.92 -1.32 10.99
N LEU A 228 -13.97 -2.41 10.25
CA LEU A 228 -13.59 -2.45 8.82
C LEU A 228 -14.84 -2.45 7.95
N ILE A 229 -14.92 -1.50 7.02
CA ILE A 229 -16.07 -1.28 6.14
C ILE A 229 -15.61 -1.22 4.68
N GLU A 230 -16.26 -2.00 3.81
CA GLU A 230 -16.12 -1.85 2.37
C GLU A 230 -16.86 -0.59 1.90
N GLY A 231 -16.16 0.35 1.27
CA GLY A 231 -16.67 1.62 0.79
C GLY A 231 -15.73 2.78 1.09
N SER A 232 -16.21 4.02 0.98
CA SER A 232 -15.42 5.22 1.25
C SER A 232 -16.08 6.08 2.34
N THR A 233 -15.83 7.38 2.31
CA THR A 233 -16.34 8.38 3.28
C THR A 233 -17.86 8.40 3.41
N GLU A 234 -18.60 8.01 2.36
CA GLU A 234 -20.05 7.94 2.36
C GLU A 234 -20.61 6.91 3.36
N THR A 235 -19.87 5.82 3.63
CA THR A 235 -20.29 4.76 4.56
C THR A 235 -20.26 5.20 6.03
N VAL A 236 -19.49 6.25 6.33
CA VAL A 236 -19.35 6.83 7.65
C VAL A 236 -20.02 8.21 7.80
N LYS A 237 -20.87 8.58 6.84
CA LYS A 237 -21.59 9.85 6.82
C LYS A 237 -22.38 10.07 8.13
N GLY A 238 -22.23 11.28 8.69
CA GLY A 238 -22.87 11.63 9.95
C GLY A 238 -22.06 11.27 11.21
N ARG A 239 -20.98 10.50 11.08
CA ARG A 239 -20.00 10.27 12.15
C ARG A 239 -19.04 11.48 12.25
N ARG A 240 -18.29 11.55 13.36
CA ARG A 240 -17.28 12.59 13.58
C ARG A 240 -16.00 11.96 14.08
N PHE A 241 -14.87 12.44 13.58
CA PHE A 241 -13.55 11.91 13.89
C PHE A 241 -12.60 13.00 14.39
N ASP A 242 -11.67 12.61 15.25
CA ASP A 242 -10.65 13.49 15.82
C ASP A 242 -9.33 13.39 15.03
N VAL A 243 -9.12 12.25 14.39
CA VAL A 243 -7.96 12.01 13.50
C VAL A 243 -8.44 11.31 12.24
N LEU A 244 -7.90 11.74 11.09
CA LEU A 244 -8.11 11.10 9.80
C LEU A 244 -6.74 10.73 9.22
N LEU A 245 -6.61 9.48 8.78
CA LEU A 245 -5.46 8.95 8.08
C LEU A 245 -5.83 8.78 6.61
N SER A 246 -4.96 9.21 5.69
CA SER A 246 -5.23 9.14 4.25
C SER A 246 -3.93 9.05 3.48
N ASN A 247 -3.58 7.86 3.05
CA ASN A 247 -2.42 7.65 2.17
C ASN A 247 -2.91 7.35 0.75
N LEU A 248 -3.41 8.36 0.08
CA LEU A 248 -4.07 8.32 -1.23
C LEU A 248 -3.38 9.24 -2.23
N THR A 249 -3.77 9.15 -3.50
CA THR A 249 -3.28 10.10 -4.51
C THR A 249 -3.74 11.53 -4.21
N CYS A 250 -3.00 12.51 -4.73
CA CYS A 250 -3.38 13.92 -4.56
C CYS A 250 -4.79 14.20 -5.08
N GLU A 251 -5.15 13.60 -6.20
CA GLU A 251 -6.43 13.73 -6.87
C GLU A 251 -7.57 13.18 -6.00
N ASP A 252 -7.37 12.02 -5.38
CA ASP A 252 -8.36 11.41 -4.48
C ASP A 252 -8.53 12.25 -3.21
N ILE A 253 -7.42 12.72 -2.62
CA ILE A 253 -7.48 13.60 -1.44
C ILE A 253 -8.27 14.87 -1.77
N VAL A 254 -8.00 15.51 -2.91
CA VAL A 254 -8.72 16.72 -3.36
C VAL A 254 -10.22 16.44 -3.54
N ALA A 255 -10.58 15.31 -4.15
CA ALA A 255 -11.97 14.92 -4.33
C ALA A 255 -12.69 14.69 -2.99
N LEU A 256 -11.98 14.18 -1.98
CA LEU A 256 -12.52 13.84 -0.66
C LEU A 256 -12.48 15.01 0.36
N LEU A 257 -11.87 16.17 0.04
CA LEU A 257 -11.79 17.31 0.96
C LEU A 257 -13.15 17.80 1.51
N PRO A 258 -14.24 17.85 0.72
CA PRO A 258 -15.56 18.18 1.25
C PRO A 258 -16.02 17.22 2.36
N ASP A 259 -15.80 15.93 2.15
CA ASP A 259 -16.16 14.89 3.11
C ASP A 259 -15.28 14.96 4.36
N TYR A 260 -13.96 15.12 4.20
CA TYR A 260 -13.04 15.31 5.33
C TYR A 260 -13.50 16.50 6.19
N SER A 261 -13.82 17.63 5.54
CA SER A 261 -14.34 18.82 6.25
C SER A 261 -15.61 18.53 7.04
N ALA A 262 -16.50 17.69 6.47
CA ALA A 262 -17.76 17.31 7.09
C ALA A 262 -17.60 16.25 8.20
N LEU A 263 -16.65 15.35 8.11
CA LEU A 263 -16.45 14.23 9.03
C LEU A 263 -15.57 14.59 10.26
N LEU A 264 -14.81 15.67 10.20
CA LEU A 264 -13.86 16.02 11.25
C LEU A 264 -14.50 16.87 12.35
N ASN A 265 -14.09 16.63 13.60
CA ASN A 265 -14.34 17.51 14.73
C ASN A 265 -13.52 18.80 14.61
N SER A 266 -13.83 19.82 15.43
CA SER A 266 -12.95 20.98 15.59
C SER A 266 -11.59 20.55 16.13
N GLU A 267 -10.51 21.20 15.68
CA GLU A 267 -9.12 20.88 16.03
C GLU A 267 -8.64 19.48 15.59
N ALA A 268 -9.46 18.72 14.83
CA ALA A 268 -9.08 17.41 14.34
C ALA A 268 -7.86 17.49 13.40
N VAL A 269 -7.08 16.41 13.40
CA VAL A 269 -5.84 16.31 12.63
C VAL A 269 -6.02 15.33 11.45
N VAL A 270 -5.50 15.70 10.29
CA VAL A 270 -5.42 14.81 9.12
C VAL A 270 -3.95 14.51 8.85
N LEU A 271 -3.59 13.24 8.84
CA LEU A 271 -2.28 12.77 8.37
C LEU A 271 -2.47 12.26 6.96
N CYS A 272 -1.97 12.99 5.97
CA CYS A 272 -2.12 12.61 4.58
C CYS A 272 -0.78 12.51 3.85
N ALA A 273 -0.69 11.52 2.97
CA ALA A 273 0.47 11.25 2.14
C ALA A 273 0.02 10.60 0.81
N GLY A 274 0.97 10.21 -0.04
CA GLY A 274 0.66 9.72 -1.38
C GLY A 274 0.65 10.85 -2.42
N ILE A 275 1.13 12.03 -2.03
CA ILE A 275 1.12 13.25 -2.83
C ILE A 275 2.47 13.39 -3.54
N LEU A 276 2.47 13.41 -4.86
CA LEU A 276 3.67 13.80 -5.62
C LEU A 276 3.95 15.29 -5.42
N ALA A 277 5.22 15.67 -5.25
CA ALA A 277 5.63 17.06 -5.02
C ALA A 277 5.15 18.01 -6.12
N GLU A 278 5.15 17.55 -7.36
CA GLU A 278 4.61 18.30 -8.50
C GLU A 278 3.09 18.52 -8.45
N ARG A 279 2.36 17.70 -7.68
CA ARG A 279 0.91 17.79 -7.48
C ARG A 279 0.51 18.59 -6.24
N LEU A 280 1.44 18.89 -5.35
CA LEU A 280 1.17 19.69 -4.14
C LEU A 280 0.42 20.98 -4.41
N PRO A 281 0.74 21.79 -5.46
CA PRO A 281 0.00 23.03 -5.75
C PRO A 281 -1.50 22.80 -6.03
N LEU A 282 -1.89 21.64 -6.56
CA LEU A 282 -3.30 21.28 -6.77
C LEU A 282 -4.02 21.16 -5.42
N LEU A 283 -3.43 20.45 -4.46
CA LEU A 283 -4.00 20.31 -3.13
C LEU A 283 -4.04 21.64 -2.36
N GLU A 284 -2.95 22.42 -2.40
CA GLU A 284 -2.89 23.73 -1.75
C GLU A 284 -3.99 24.66 -2.26
N LYS A 285 -4.23 24.67 -3.57
CA LYS A 285 -5.32 25.43 -4.19
C LYS A 285 -6.70 24.95 -3.71
N ALA A 286 -6.89 23.64 -3.63
CA ALA A 286 -8.14 23.05 -3.17
C ALA A 286 -8.43 23.36 -1.71
N LEU A 287 -7.41 23.36 -0.85
CA LEU A 287 -7.54 23.64 0.58
C LEU A 287 -8.09 25.05 0.87
N VAL A 288 -7.92 26.02 -0.03
CA VAL A 288 -8.42 27.41 0.15
C VAL A 288 -9.92 27.46 0.43
N GLY A 289 -10.70 26.50 -0.06
CA GLY A 289 -12.15 26.41 0.16
C GLY A 289 -12.59 25.62 1.38
N HIS A 290 -11.65 25.10 2.18
CA HIS A 290 -11.93 24.16 3.28
C HIS A 290 -11.36 24.67 4.62
N PRO A 291 -11.98 24.30 5.76
CA PRO A 291 -11.51 24.68 7.09
C PRO A 291 -10.31 23.81 7.53
N LEU A 292 -9.37 23.57 6.64
CA LEU A 292 -8.18 22.76 6.86
C LEU A 292 -6.94 23.58 6.52
N ARG A 293 -5.95 23.56 7.41
CA ARG A 293 -4.67 24.25 7.19
C ARG A 293 -3.51 23.29 7.33
N ILE A 294 -2.48 23.44 6.52
CA ILE A 294 -1.22 22.70 6.65
C ILE A 294 -0.50 23.22 7.90
N ILE A 295 -0.18 22.32 8.84
CA ILE A 295 0.59 22.62 10.04
C ILE A 295 1.99 21.99 10.01
N GLN A 296 2.17 20.94 9.20
CA GLN A 296 3.48 20.31 8.96
C GLN A 296 3.52 19.74 7.54
N SER A 297 4.70 19.78 6.93
CA SER A 297 5.00 19.16 5.63
C SER A 297 6.37 18.52 5.69
N GLU A 298 6.52 17.35 5.08
CA GLU A 298 7.79 16.64 4.90
C GLU A 298 7.86 16.13 3.46
N THR A 299 9.01 16.31 2.82
CA THR A 299 9.25 15.79 1.46
C THR A 299 10.35 14.74 1.51
N VAL A 300 10.07 13.56 0.94
CA VAL A 300 11.03 12.45 0.82
C VAL A 300 11.05 12.01 -0.65
N GLY A 301 12.16 12.27 -1.33
CA GLY A 301 12.26 12.07 -2.77
C GLY A 301 11.20 12.91 -3.52
N GLN A 302 10.38 12.25 -4.29
CA GLN A 302 9.27 12.88 -5.03
C GLN A 302 7.94 12.95 -4.24
N TRP A 303 7.90 12.44 -3.01
CA TRP A 303 6.68 12.30 -2.22
C TRP A 303 6.59 13.35 -1.12
N VAL A 304 5.40 13.89 -0.94
CA VAL A 304 5.07 14.83 0.13
C VAL A 304 4.06 14.19 1.08
N GLY A 305 4.36 14.32 2.37
CA GLY A 305 3.41 14.05 3.44
C GLY A 305 3.04 15.33 4.16
N LEU A 306 1.80 15.46 4.55
CA LEU A 306 1.22 16.64 5.18
C LEU A 306 0.50 16.27 6.47
N VAL A 307 0.60 17.15 7.46
CA VAL A 307 -0.30 17.18 8.60
C VAL A 307 -1.19 18.40 8.44
N LEU A 308 -2.50 18.15 8.33
CA LEU A 308 -3.49 19.23 8.30
C LEU A 308 -4.21 19.29 9.63
N GLN A 309 -4.67 20.47 10.00
CA GLN A 309 -5.51 20.70 11.17
C GLN A 309 -6.78 21.41 10.75
N LYS A 310 -7.91 20.96 11.29
CA LYS A 310 -9.20 21.65 11.13
C LYS A 310 -9.26 22.85 12.09
N ALA A 311 -9.65 24.00 11.53
CA ALA A 311 -9.87 25.21 12.30
C ALA A 311 -11.13 25.12 13.18
#